data_cff954aa2ee202db295367b33bd0eb29
#
_entry.id   cff954aa2ee202db295367b33bd0eb29
#
_cell.length_a   1.000
_cell.length_b   1.000
_cell.length_c   1.000
_cell.angle_alpha   90.00
_cell.angle_beta   90.00
_cell.angle_gamma   90.00
#
_symmetry.space_group_name_H-M   'P 1'
#
loop_
_entity.id
_entity.type
_entity.pdbx_description
1 polymer ?
#
loop_
_entity_poly.entity_id
_entity_poly.type
_entity_poly.pdbx_seq_one_letter_code
_entity_poly.pdbx_strand_id
1 'polypeptide(L)'
;RSIRFDLPPFTLVGATTRVGSLSAPLRDRFGVHLRLEYYDVAALAEIVVRSAQVFEVHIDRDAAIEMACRSRGTPRIANRLLKRVRDFAQVMGDGTITKGLADQALHLLQVDPKGLDHIDHKLMLAMLERFGGGPVGLDTLAASVAEERITIEEVYEPYLLQIGFIQRTPRGRVVTHLGYEHFGMNQTKETNKEG
;
A
#
# COMPACT_ATOMS: atom_id res chain seq x y z
N ARG A 1 28.70 -13.83 30.48
CA ARG A 1 27.96 -14.62 31.48
C ARG A 1 26.47 -14.57 31.06
N SER A 2 25.86 -15.70 30.72
CA SER A 2 24.42 -15.82 30.51
C SER A 2 23.73 -16.00 31.87
N ILE A 3 22.71 -15.22 32.13
CA ILE A 3 21.86 -15.36 33.32
C ILE A 3 20.64 -16.17 32.89
N ARG A 4 20.39 -17.26 33.59
CA ARG A 4 19.23 -18.13 33.34
C ARG A 4 18.07 -17.66 34.23
N PHE A 5 16.92 -17.42 33.62
CA PHE A 5 15.66 -17.11 34.33
C PHE A 5 14.68 -18.26 34.10
N ASP A 6 14.03 -18.72 35.17
CA ASP A 6 12.90 -19.62 35.06
C ASP A 6 11.63 -18.81 34.86
N LEU A 7 10.97 -19.04 33.73
CA LEU A 7 9.72 -18.40 33.39
C LEU A 7 8.54 -19.37 33.62
N PRO A 8 7.39 -18.86 34.10
CA PRO A 8 6.20 -19.68 34.13
C PRO A 8 5.79 -20.09 32.70
N PRO A 9 4.95 -21.12 32.54
CA PRO A 9 4.45 -21.50 31.21
C PRO A 9 3.81 -20.29 30.50
N PHE A 10 4.19 -20.06 29.26
CA PHE A 10 3.68 -18.95 28.45
C PHE A 10 3.51 -19.36 26.98
N THR A 11 2.67 -18.64 26.27
CA THR A 11 2.54 -18.76 24.81
C THR A 11 3.27 -17.59 24.16
N LEU A 12 4.20 -17.89 23.25
CA LEU A 12 4.91 -16.90 22.47
C LEU A 12 4.23 -16.70 21.11
N VAL A 13 3.83 -15.48 20.83
CA VAL A 13 3.30 -15.08 19.54
C VAL A 13 4.26 -14.05 18.93
N GLY A 14 4.67 -14.28 17.69
CA GLY A 14 5.53 -13.38 16.93
C GLY A 14 4.90 -13.00 15.60
N ALA A 15 5.20 -11.81 15.09
CA ALA A 15 4.81 -11.38 13.76
C ALA A 15 6.00 -10.72 13.06
N THR A 16 6.15 -10.97 11.77
CA THR A 16 7.21 -10.38 10.95
C THR A 16 6.74 -10.24 9.50
N THR A 17 7.18 -9.21 8.83
CA THR A 17 7.06 -9.06 7.38
C THR A 17 8.18 -9.75 6.61
N ARG A 18 9.26 -10.16 7.31
CA ARG A 18 10.49 -10.73 6.75
C ARG A 18 10.77 -12.12 7.33
N VAL A 19 9.98 -13.11 6.92
CA VAL A 19 10.18 -14.50 7.37
C VAL A 19 11.59 -15.02 7.03
N GLY A 20 12.13 -14.62 5.87
CA GLY A 20 13.49 -15.01 5.45
C GLY A 20 14.61 -14.45 6.33
N SER A 21 14.36 -13.40 7.12
CA SER A 21 15.34 -12.84 8.06
C SER A 21 15.40 -13.59 9.41
N LEU A 22 14.43 -14.48 9.67
CA LEU A 22 14.44 -15.32 10.85
C LEU A 22 15.41 -16.49 10.66
N SER A 23 16.25 -16.75 11.66
CA SER A 23 17.09 -17.94 11.64
C SER A 23 16.23 -19.21 11.63
N ALA A 24 16.67 -20.24 10.92
CA ALA A 24 15.95 -21.52 10.86
C ALA A 24 15.66 -22.09 12.26
N PRO A 25 16.61 -22.14 13.24
CA PRO A 25 16.32 -22.63 14.57
C PRO A 25 15.25 -21.84 15.34
N LEU A 26 15.12 -20.52 15.08
CA LEU A 26 14.07 -19.74 15.70
C LEU A 26 12.72 -20.04 15.06
N ARG A 27 12.68 -20.08 13.74
CA ARG A 27 11.46 -20.39 12.99
C ARG A 27 10.91 -21.77 13.36
N ASP A 28 11.78 -22.79 13.44
CA ASP A 28 11.40 -24.17 13.71
C ASP A 28 10.85 -24.38 15.14
N ARG A 29 11.10 -23.43 16.05
CA ARG A 29 10.53 -23.44 17.41
C ARG A 29 9.09 -22.97 17.49
N PHE A 30 8.59 -22.28 16.45
CA PHE A 30 7.17 -21.94 16.37
C PHE A 30 6.42 -23.13 15.76
N GLY A 31 5.50 -23.72 16.54
CA GLY A 31 4.73 -24.89 16.11
C GLY A 31 3.62 -24.55 15.10
N VAL A 32 3.23 -23.29 15.00
CA VAL A 32 2.17 -22.80 14.09
C VAL A 32 2.68 -21.61 13.30
N HIS A 33 2.58 -21.72 11.97
CA HIS A 33 2.92 -20.62 11.06
C HIS A 33 1.65 -20.19 10.33
N LEU A 34 1.26 -18.93 10.51
CA LEU A 34 0.10 -18.34 9.85
C LEU A 34 0.58 -17.26 8.88
N ARG A 35 -0.01 -17.22 7.71
CA ARG A 35 0.19 -16.14 6.75
C ARG A 35 -1.05 -15.24 6.76
N LEU A 36 -0.86 -13.97 7.05
CA LEU A 36 -1.92 -12.97 6.93
C LEU A 36 -1.97 -12.48 5.49
N GLU A 37 -3.16 -12.47 4.93
CA GLU A 37 -3.42 -11.95 3.59
C GLU A 37 -4.05 -10.56 3.67
N TYR A 38 -4.04 -9.86 2.53
CA TYR A 38 -4.73 -8.58 2.44
C TYR A 38 -6.24 -8.78 2.55
N TYR A 39 -6.90 -7.81 3.18
CA TYR A 39 -8.35 -7.79 3.27
C TYR A 39 -8.97 -7.42 1.92
N ASP A 40 -10.11 -8.00 1.61
CA ASP A 40 -10.94 -7.55 0.51
C ASP A 40 -11.64 -6.22 0.86
N VAL A 41 -12.25 -5.60 -0.15
CA VAL A 41 -12.92 -4.31 0.00
C VAL A 41 -14.11 -4.40 0.97
N ALA A 42 -14.86 -5.50 0.95
CA ALA A 42 -16.03 -5.67 1.80
C ALA A 42 -15.63 -5.74 3.27
N ALA A 43 -14.63 -6.56 3.60
CA ALA A 43 -14.11 -6.68 4.96
C ALA A 43 -13.49 -5.36 5.46
N LEU A 44 -12.77 -4.62 4.59
CA LEU A 44 -12.24 -3.31 4.94
C LEU A 44 -13.34 -2.28 5.17
N ALA A 45 -14.41 -2.28 4.38
CA ALA A 45 -15.55 -1.38 4.58
C ALA A 45 -16.21 -1.63 5.94
N GLU A 46 -16.37 -2.88 6.35
CA GLU A 46 -16.88 -3.23 7.70
C GLU A 46 -15.93 -2.71 8.81
N ILE A 47 -14.62 -2.83 8.61
CA ILE A 47 -13.62 -2.29 9.54
C ILE A 47 -13.73 -0.76 9.63
N VAL A 48 -13.90 -0.08 8.50
CA VAL A 48 -14.09 1.38 8.46
C VAL A 48 -15.34 1.79 9.22
N VAL A 49 -16.48 1.11 8.99
CA VAL A 49 -17.74 1.39 9.71
C VAL A 49 -17.59 1.19 11.22
N ARG A 50 -16.98 0.07 11.65
CA ARG A 50 -16.68 -0.17 13.07
C ARG A 50 -15.79 0.90 13.69
N SER A 51 -14.76 1.29 12.96
CA SER A 51 -13.83 2.32 13.42
C SER A 51 -14.50 3.69 13.49
N ALA A 52 -15.41 4.01 12.57
CA ALA A 52 -16.20 5.22 12.60
C ALA A 52 -17.10 5.29 13.85
N GLN A 53 -17.71 4.17 14.25
CA GLN A 53 -18.48 4.07 15.50
C GLN A 53 -17.61 4.35 16.73
N VAL A 54 -16.38 3.80 16.77
CA VAL A 54 -15.42 4.05 17.88
C VAL A 54 -14.99 5.51 17.93
N PHE A 55 -14.92 6.19 16.77
CA PHE A 55 -14.59 7.62 16.69
C PHE A 55 -15.83 8.53 16.82
N GLU A 56 -17.00 7.95 17.08
CA GLU A 56 -18.27 8.68 17.22
C GLU A 56 -18.60 9.57 16.02
N VAL A 57 -18.29 9.08 14.82
CA VAL A 57 -18.57 9.78 13.56
C VAL A 57 -19.54 8.97 12.70
N HIS A 58 -20.53 9.65 12.14
CA HIS A 58 -21.46 9.03 11.20
C HIS A 58 -20.82 8.89 9.82
N ILE A 59 -20.95 7.72 9.20
CA ILE A 59 -20.41 7.42 7.88
C ILE A 59 -21.42 6.64 7.04
N ASP A 60 -21.63 7.07 5.79
CA ASP A 60 -22.39 6.33 4.82
C ASP A 60 -21.67 5.06 4.38
N ARG A 61 -22.41 3.99 4.07
CA ARG A 61 -21.82 2.74 3.60
C ARG A 61 -21.01 2.92 2.32
N ASP A 62 -21.49 3.74 1.39
CA ASP A 62 -20.77 4.03 0.14
C ASP A 62 -19.47 4.79 0.38
N ALA A 63 -19.43 5.68 1.36
CA ALA A 63 -18.18 6.33 1.80
C ALA A 63 -17.19 5.34 2.38
N ALA A 64 -17.67 4.39 3.21
CA ALA A 64 -16.82 3.34 3.76
C ALA A 64 -16.24 2.44 2.67
N ILE A 65 -17.02 2.08 1.66
CA ILE A 65 -16.57 1.31 0.49
C ILE A 65 -15.51 2.09 -0.31
N GLU A 66 -15.74 3.38 -0.58
CA GLU A 66 -14.79 4.24 -1.29
C GLU A 66 -13.43 4.29 -0.57
N MET A 67 -13.47 4.46 0.74
CA MET A 67 -12.24 4.46 1.56
C MET A 67 -11.57 3.08 1.58
N ALA A 68 -12.36 2.01 1.63
CA ALA A 68 -11.84 0.63 1.59
C ALA A 68 -11.13 0.35 0.26
N CYS A 69 -11.69 0.79 -0.88
CA CYS A 69 -11.06 0.65 -2.19
C CYS A 69 -9.67 1.29 -2.25
N ARG A 70 -9.48 2.45 -1.60
CA ARG A 70 -8.21 3.18 -1.58
C ARG A 70 -7.28 2.77 -0.42
N SER A 71 -7.64 1.72 0.34
CA SER A 71 -6.90 1.30 1.55
C SER A 71 -5.85 0.22 1.31
N ARG A 72 -5.57 -0.15 0.07
CA ARG A 72 -4.51 -1.11 -0.31
C ARG A 72 -4.61 -2.46 0.43
N GLY A 73 -5.82 -2.93 0.73
CA GLY A 73 -6.03 -4.18 1.45
C GLY A 73 -5.63 -4.17 2.92
N THR A 74 -5.33 -3.01 3.54
CA THR A 74 -4.81 -2.95 4.91
C THR A 74 -5.65 -2.10 5.86
N PRO A 75 -6.04 -2.66 7.04
CA PRO A 75 -6.81 -1.92 8.05
C PRO A 75 -6.09 -0.69 8.59
N ARG A 76 -4.76 -0.71 8.65
CA ARG A 76 -3.96 0.44 9.10
C ARG A 76 -4.16 1.64 8.19
N ILE A 77 -4.11 1.44 6.86
CA ILE A 77 -4.33 2.51 5.88
C ILE A 77 -5.78 2.98 5.94
N ALA A 78 -6.75 2.04 5.99
CA ALA A 78 -8.17 2.36 6.10
C ALA A 78 -8.45 3.28 7.31
N ASN A 79 -7.94 2.92 8.48
CA ASN A 79 -8.11 3.73 9.69
C ASN A 79 -7.38 5.07 9.63
N ARG A 80 -6.23 5.13 8.96
CA ARG A 80 -5.51 6.40 8.73
C ARG A 80 -6.31 7.33 7.84
N LEU A 81 -6.87 6.81 6.74
CA LEU A 81 -7.73 7.58 5.84
C LEU A 81 -9.00 8.03 6.56
N LEU A 82 -9.67 7.14 7.32
CA LEU A 82 -10.86 7.49 8.10
C LEU A 82 -10.61 8.68 9.04
N LYS A 83 -9.52 8.67 9.77
CA LYS A 83 -9.18 9.80 10.66
C LYS A 83 -9.05 11.12 9.89
N ARG A 84 -8.40 11.11 8.73
CA ARG A 84 -8.22 12.31 7.91
C ARG A 84 -9.53 12.79 7.29
N VAL A 85 -10.34 11.86 6.77
CA VAL A 85 -11.65 12.17 6.20
C VAL A 85 -12.60 12.69 7.27
N ARG A 86 -12.56 12.13 8.48
CA ARG A 86 -13.31 12.64 9.63
C ARG A 86 -12.94 14.09 9.96
N ASP A 87 -11.64 14.37 10.08
CA ASP A 87 -11.17 15.72 10.38
C ASP A 87 -11.65 16.71 9.30
N PHE A 88 -11.64 16.28 8.03
CA PHE A 88 -12.18 17.06 6.92
C PHE A 88 -13.70 17.26 7.04
N ALA A 89 -14.46 16.22 7.40
CA ALA A 89 -15.90 16.28 7.59
C ALA A 89 -16.31 17.27 8.70
N GLN A 90 -15.54 17.31 9.78
CA GLN A 90 -15.77 18.22 10.90
C GLN A 90 -15.50 19.68 10.54
N VAL A 91 -14.56 19.95 9.62
CA VAL A 91 -14.19 21.33 9.24
C VAL A 91 -15.04 21.85 8.08
N MET A 92 -15.35 21.00 7.10
CA MET A 92 -16.00 21.40 5.85
C MET A 92 -17.47 21.00 5.74
N GLY A 93 -17.99 20.22 6.69
CA GLY A 93 -19.35 19.70 6.70
C GLY A 93 -19.99 19.75 8.08
N ASP A 94 -21.00 18.92 8.27
CA ASP A 94 -21.74 18.74 9.52
C ASP A 94 -21.16 17.62 10.42
N GLY A 95 -19.99 17.08 10.05
CA GLY A 95 -19.35 15.95 10.73
C GLY A 95 -19.77 14.57 10.18
N THR A 96 -20.71 14.51 9.21
CA THR A 96 -21.12 13.27 8.56
C THR A 96 -20.22 12.98 7.35
N ILE A 97 -19.73 11.75 7.25
CA ILE A 97 -18.90 11.32 6.12
C ILE A 97 -19.80 10.71 5.05
N THR A 98 -20.19 11.53 4.08
CA THR A 98 -20.86 11.06 2.86
C THR A 98 -19.85 10.61 1.82
N LYS A 99 -20.29 9.84 0.79
CA LYS A 99 -19.44 9.43 -0.32
C LYS A 99 -18.77 10.61 -1.02
N GLY A 100 -19.52 11.67 -1.32
CA GLY A 100 -18.99 12.86 -1.99
C GLY A 100 -17.91 13.58 -1.17
N LEU A 101 -18.14 13.71 0.14
CA LEU A 101 -17.17 14.31 1.06
C LEU A 101 -15.92 13.43 1.20
N ALA A 102 -16.09 12.10 1.29
CA ALA A 102 -14.96 11.18 1.34
C ALA A 102 -14.10 11.28 0.07
N ASP A 103 -14.72 11.33 -1.11
CA ASP A 103 -14.00 11.47 -2.39
C ASP A 103 -13.23 12.79 -2.47
N GLN A 104 -13.86 13.91 -2.09
CA GLN A 104 -13.20 15.22 -2.03
C GLN A 104 -12.01 15.22 -1.08
N ALA A 105 -12.19 14.67 0.12
CA ALA A 105 -11.11 14.60 1.12
C ALA A 105 -9.95 13.73 0.62
N LEU A 106 -10.23 12.57 0.03
CA LEU A 106 -9.22 11.67 -0.51
C LEU A 106 -8.46 12.30 -1.69
N HIS A 107 -9.15 13.07 -2.53
CA HIS A 107 -8.54 13.85 -3.61
C HIS A 107 -7.57 14.92 -3.06
N LEU A 108 -7.98 15.67 -2.04
CA LEU A 108 -7.11 16.64 -1.37
C LEU A 108 -5.93 16.01 -0.66
N LEU A 109 -6.07 14.78 -0.17
CA LEU A 109 -5.00 13.96 0.38
C LEU A 109 -4.09 13.35 -0.70
N GLN A 110 -4.37 13.60 -1.97
CA GLN A 110 -3.66 13.05 -3.13
C GLN A 110 -3.65 11.51 -3.13
N VAL A 111 -4.75 10.90 -2.70
CA VAL A 111 -4.96 9.45 -2.76
C VAL A 111 -5.90 9.16 -3.92
N ASP A 112 -5.39 8.52 -4.95
CA ASP A 112 -6.14 8.21 -6.17
C ASP A 112 -7.15 7.04 -5.98
N PRO A 113 -7.99 6.72 -7.00
CA PRO A 113 -8.95 5.62 -6.90
C PRO A 113 -8.34 4.24 -6.66
N LYS A 114 -7.06 4.04 -6.99
CA LYS A 114 -6.31 2.81 -6.68
C LYS A 114 -5.56 2.88 -5.34
N GLY A 115 -5.71 3.97 -4.60
CA GLY A 115 -5.01 4.18 -3.34
C GLY A 115 -3.54 4.57 -3.50
N LEU A 116 -3.10 5.00 -4.69
CA LEU A 116 -1.77 5.53 -4.89
C LEU A 116 -1.66 6.91 -4.23
N ASP A 117 -0.58 7.13 -3.50
CA ASP A 117 -0.27 8.43 -2.92
C ASP A 117 0.70 9.23 -3.79
N HIS A 118 1.06 10.42 -3.32
CA HIS A 118 1.97 11.31 -4.03
C HIS A 118 3.30 10.65 -4.43
N ILE A 119 3.87 9.81 -3.56
CA ILE A 119 5.16 9.16 -3.85
C ILE A 119 4.99 8.04 -4.88
N ASP A 120 3.90 7.27 -4.82
CA ASP A 120 3.62 6.27 -5.86
C ASP A 120 3.47 6.93 -7.22
N HIS A 121 2.73 8.04 -7.30
CA HIS A 121 2.59 8.81 -8.54
C HIS A 121 3.95 9.31 -9.05
N LYS A 122 4.78 9.86 -8.16
CA LYS A 122 6.12 10.33 -8.50
C LYS A 122 7.01 9.20 -9.02
N LEU A 123 6.94 8.00 -8.41
CA LEU A 123 7.65 6.80 -8.86
C LEU A 123 7.18 6.35 -10.25
N MET A 124 5.89 6.21 -10.42
CA MET A 124 5.30 5.76 -11.69
C MET A 124 5.59 6.75 -12.82
N LEU A 125 5.41 8.05 -12.59
CA LEU A 125 5.71 9.09 -13.58
C LEU A 125 7.20 9.13 -13.93
N ALA A 126 8.10 8.96 -12.95
CA ALA A 126 9.51 8.85 -13.22
C ALA A 126 9.82 7.65 -14.12
N MET A 127 9.23 6.49 -13.85
CA MET A 127 9.40 5.30 -14.70
C MET A 127 8.85 5.51 -16.11
N LEU A 128 7.67 6.09 -16.24
CA LEU A 128 7.00 6.30 -17.53
C LEU A 128 7.69 7.35 -18.38
N GLU A 129 7.94 8.55 -17.83
CA GLU A 129 8.39 9.72 -18.58
C GLU A 129 9.92 9.75 -18.76
N ARG A 130 10.69 9.39 -17.71
CA ARG A 130 12.15 9.51 -17.74
C ARG A 130 12.84 8.24 -18.23
N PHE A 131 12.24 7.08 -17.97
CA PHE A 131 12.83 5.78 -18.29
C PHE A 131 12.02 4.98 -19.32
N GLY A 132 11.05 5.61 -20.01
CA GLY A 132 10.26 4.98 -21.07
C GLY A 132 9.52 3.70 -20.64
N GLY A 133 9.17 3.60 -19.37
CA GLY A 133 8.56 2.40 -18.77
C GLY A 133 9.55 1.36 -18.26
N GLY A 134 10.84 1.63 -18.35
CA GLY A 134 11.91 0.75 -17.88
C GLY A 134 12.51 -0.15 -18.98
N PRO A 135 13.42 -1.08 -18.61
CA PRO A 135 13.80 -1.48 -17.26
C PRO A 135 14.67 -0.45 -16.52
N VAL A 136 14.37 -0.17 -15.28
CA VAL A 136 15.11 0.76 -14.42
C VAL A 136 15.56 0.09 -13.12
N GLY A 137 16.81 0.29 -12.74
CA GLY A 137 17.36 -0.20 -11.48
C GLY A 137 16.79 0.55 -10.28
N LEU A 138 16.69 -0.13 -9.11
CA LEU A 138 16.12 0.46 -7.91
C LEU A 138 16.88 1.69 -7.42
N ASP A 139 18.22 1.66 -7.46
CA ASP A 139 19.05 2.79 -7.02
C ASP A 139 18.86 4.03 -7.93
N THR A 140 18.75 3.80 -9.24
CA THR A 140 18.47 4.87 -10.22
C THR A 140 17.07 5.46 -9.98
N LEU A 141 16.08 4.60 -9.72
CA LEU A 141 14.73 5.03 -9.44
C LEU A 141 14.67 5.84 -8.14
N ALA A 142 15.31 5.36 -7.07
CA ALA A 142 15.41 6.03 -5.78
C ALA A 142 16.00 7.44 -5.90
N ALA A 143 17.15 7.55 -6.61
CA ALA A 143 17.79 8.84 -6.88
C ALA A 143 16.87 9.78 -7.69
N SER A 144 16.10 9.25 -8.65
CA SER A 144 15.24 10.06 -9.52
C SER A 144 14.06 10.71 -8.80
N VAL A 145 13.61 10.10 -7.70
CA VAL A 145 12.46 10.57 -6.89
C VAL A 145 12.87 11.14 -5.53
N ALA A 146 14.17 11.17 -5.24
CA ALA A 146 14.74 11.62 -3.97
C ALA A 146 14.15 10.84 -2.76
N GLU A 147 14.06 9.51 -2.91
CA GLU A 147 13.65 8.59 -1.85
C GLU A 147 14.77 7.61 -1.53
N GLU A 148 14.76 7.03 -0.33
CA GLU A 148 15.68 5.96 0.03
C GLU A 148 15.30 4.67 -0.69
N ARG A 149 16.31 3.95 -1.20
CA ARG A 149 16.13 2.67 -1.86
C ARG A 149 15.28 1.70 -1.04
N ILE A 150 15.58 1.57 0.26
CA ILE A 150 14.89 0.68 1.18
C ILE A 150 13.41 1.06 1.31
N THR A 151 13.10 2.34 1.36
CA THR A 151 11.73 2.85 1.43
C THR A 151 10.93 2.46 0.19
N ILE A 152 11.53 2.59 -1.00
CA ILE A 152 10.86 2.14 -2.24
C ILE A 152 10.61 0.63 -2.20
N GLU A 153 11.63 -0.15 -1.85
CA GLU A 153 11.57 -1.62 -1.87
C GLU A 153 10.57 -2.20 -0.85
N GLU A 154 10.42 -1.57 0.31
CA GLU A 154 9.61 -2.11 1.40
C GLU A 154 8.22 -1.48 1.53
N VAL A 155 8.05 -0.25 1.06
CA VAL A 155 6.79 0.49 1.27
C VAL A 155 5.99 0.64 -0.02
N TYR A 156 6.62 1.06 -1.12
CA TYR A 156 5.92 1.43 -2.35
C TYR A 156 5.86 0.28 -3.36
N GLU A 157 6.99 -0.31 -3.68
CA GLU A 157 7.09 -1.37 -4.69
C GLU A 157 6.17 -2.57 -4.44
N PRO A 158 6.00 -3.08 -3.20
CA PRO A 158 5.14 -4.24 -2.96
C PRO A 158 3.70 -4.03 -3.41
N TYR A 159 3.15 -2.84 -3.20
CA TYR A 159 1.79 -2.54 -3.63
C TYR A 159 1.68 -2.37 -5.15
N LEU A 160 2.63 -1.68 -5.77
CA LEU A 160 2.67 -1.52 -7.23
C LEU A 160 2.81 -2.88 -7.96
N LEU A 161 3.57 -3.82 -7.39
CA LEU A 161 3.66 -5.20 -7.87
C LEU A 161 2.34 -5.95 -7.68
N GLN A 162 1.69 -5.79 -6.51
CA GLN A 162 0.43 -6.45 -6.16
C GLN A 162 -0.70 -6.07 -7.12
N ILE A 163 -0.84 -4.78 -7.44
CA ILE A 163 -1.86 -4.30 -8.39
C ILE A 163 -1.43 -4.47 -9.86
N GLY A 164 -0.24 -5.03 -10.09
CA GLY A 164 0.27 -5.35 -11.40
C GLY A 164 0.70 -4.14 -12.23
N PHE A 165 0.99 -2.99 -11.62
CA PHE A 165 1.42 -1.80 -12.37
C PHE A 165 2.89 -1.87 -12.79
N ILE A 166 3.70 -2.60 -12.03
CA ILE A 166 5.09 -2.85 -12.36
C ILE A 166 5.42 -4.35 -12.28
N GLN A 167 6.51 -4.75 -12.91
CA GLN A 167 7.10 -6.08 -12.81
C GLN A 167 8.58 -5.99 -12.51
N ARG A 168 9.11 -6.99 -11.81
CA ARG A 168 10.56 -7.17 -11.62
C ARG A 168 11.13 -8.02 -12.77
N THR A 169 12.19 -7.54 -13.36
CA THR A 169 13.00 -8.28 -14.35
C THR A 169 14.45 -8.36 -13.89
N PRO A 170 15.28 -9.25 -14.47
CA PRO A 170 16.71 -9.29 -14.16
C PRO A 170 17.45 -7.95 -14.41
N ARG A 171 16.94 -7.13 -15.33
CA ARG A 171 17.52 -5.81 -15.67
C ARG A 171 16.96 -4.66 -14.85
N GLY A 172 15.89 -4.86 -14.07
CA GLY A 172 15.24 -3.82 -13.27
C GLY A 172 13.71 -3.91 -13.28
N ARG A 173 13.07 -2.81 -12.89
CA ARG A 173 11.60 -2.68 -12.83
C ARG A 173 11.09 -2.17 -14.18
N VAL A 174 9.98 -2.72 -14.64
CA VAL A 174 9.29 -2.28 -15.86
C VAL A 174 7.82 -2.00 -15.55
N VAL A 175 7.27 -0.97 -16.18
CA VAL A 175 5.85 -0.65 -16.10
C VAL A 175 5.08 -1.62 -17.00
N THR A 176 3.96 -2.13 -16.50
CA THR A 176 3.08 -3.02 -17.26
C THR A 176 2.04 -2.22 -18.06
N HIS A 177 1.29 -2.90 -18.93
CA HIS A 177 0.15 -2.31 -19.62
C HIS A 177 -0.85 -1.64 -18.65
N LEU A 178 -1.16 -2.30 -17.53
CA LEU A 178 -2.08 -1.75 -16.52
C LEU A 178 -1.57 -0.45 -15.91
N GLY A 179 -0.24 -0.35 -15.69
CA GLY A 179 0.38 0.89 -15.23
C GLY A 179 0.27 2.01 -16.28
N TYR A 180 0.54 1.72 -17.55
CA TYR A 180 0.37 2.70 -18.62
C TYR A 180 -1.08 3.17 -18.75
N GLU A 181 -2.04 2.24 -18.75
CA GLU A 181 -3.47 2.53 -18.84
C GLU A 181 -3.95 3.45 -17.70
N HIS A 182 -3.56 3.16 -16.46
CA HIS A 182 -3.94 3.95 -15.29
C HIS A 182 -3.46 5.40 -15.38
N PHE A 183 -2.25 5.62 -15.92
CA PHE A 183 -1.69 6.97 -16.10
C PHE A 183 -2.09 7.62 -17.44
N GLY A 184 -2.96 7.00 -18.23
CA GLY A 184 -3.43 7.54 -19.51
C GLY A 184 -2.33 7.64 -20.57
N MET A 185 -1.29 6.82 -20.45
CA MET A 185 -0.14 6.81 -21.36
C MET A 185 -0.17 5.57 -22.26
N ASN A 186 0.29 5.72 -23.51
CA ASN A 186 0.44 4.59 -24.41
C ASN A 186 1.81 3.94 -24.22
N GLN A 187 1.82 2.62 -24.11
CA GLN A 187 3.05 1.86 -24.15
C GLN A 187 3.65 2.01 -25.56
N THR A 188 4.78 2.71 -25.66
CA THR A 188 5.53 2.79 -26.93
C THR A 188 6.05 1.38 -27.22
N LYS A 189 5.51 0.70 -28.23
CA LYS A 189 6.05 -0.58 -28.69
C LYS A 189 7.49 -0.31 -29.16
N GLU A 190 8.47 -0.78 -28.38
CA GLU A 190 9.80 -0.98 -28.95
C GLU A 190 9.64 -1.95 -30.12
N THR A 191 9.80 -1.43 -31.31
CA THR A 191 9.98 -2.25 -32.52
C THR A 191 11.22 -3.08 -32.26
N ASN A 192 11.03 -4.40 -32.02
CA ASN A 192 12.13 -5.37 -32.09
C ASN A 192 12.85 -5.16 -33.43
N LYS A 193 13.98 -4.51 -33.39
CA LYS A 193 14.98 -4.65 -34.41
C LYS A 193 15.77 -5.90 -34.08
N GLU A 194 15.20 -7.05 -34.51
CA GLU A 194 16.02 -8.19 -34.86
C GLU A 194 16.79 -7.83 -36.13
N GLY A 195 18.08 -7.83 -36.04
CA GLY A 195 19.03 -7.70 -37.11
C GLY A 195 20.35 -8.34 -36.70
#